data_1510a963a170ebe2cdb250448a502627
#
_entry.id   1510a963a170ebe2cdb250448a502627
#
_cell.length_a   1.000
_cell.length_b   1.000
_cell.length_c   1.000
_cell.angle_alpha   90.00
_cell.angle_beta   90.00
_cell.angle_gamma   90.00
#
_symmetry.space_group_name_H-M   'P 1'
#
loop_
_entity.id
_entity.type
_entity.pdbx_description
1 polymer ?
#
loop_
_entity_poly.entity_id
_entity_poly.type
_entity_poly.pdbx_seq_one_letter_code
_entity_poly.pdbx_strand_id
1 'polypeptide(L)'
;MAQKPSIPKGTRDFSPVEMARRNYIFDTIKSVFALYGFQQIETPAMENLSTLMGKYGEEGDKLLFKILNSGDWLTPLREQTEKADLSIGKATNVVSEKGLRYDLTVPFARFVVQHRDEIQFPFKRYQIQPVWRADRPQKGRYREFYQCDVDVIGTNSLVSEVELVQIVEEVYRRLGIRVCLHINNRKILAGIAEVIGQPDKIIDITVAIDKLDKIGIENVNKELLEKGLPVEAVEALQPILNLNGSNTDKLDQLENILAASEVGKKGIEELRTIFYLYESQVGCNAEFSSSEGGVREGLDIVLDLCLARGLNYYTGAIFEVKALDVQMGSITGGGRYDNLTGIFGMPDVSGVGISFGADRIYDVLTELDLYPTDLQSTTQLLFATFGQAELRYALSLAGELRAAGLCVEVYPEPTKMKKQMGYADNKHIPFVAIIGGDEMAAQKMMLKNMNTGEQQLVDTETCLRLIQSFFED
;
A
#
# COMPACT_ATOMS: atom_id res chain seq x y z
N MET A 1 -35.95 -17.68 -14.00
CA MET A 1 -35.51 -17.40 -12.63
C MET A 1 -34.54 -16.22 -12.69
N ALA A 2 -34.70 -15.22 -11.82
CA ALA A 2 -33.72 -14.11 -11.75
C ALA A 2 -32.40 -14.67 -11.22
N GLN A 3 -31.30 -14.32 -11.89
CA GLN A 3 -29.96 -14.71 -11.46
C GLN A 3 -29.61 -13.99 -10.15
N LYS A 4 -29.21 -14.74 -9.12
CA LYS A 4 -28.73 -14.13 -7.88
C LYS A 4 -27.44 -13.37 -8.16
N PRO A 5 -27.38 -12.05 -7.87
CA PRO A 5 -26.16 -11.29 -8.09
C PRO A 5 -25.00 -11.80 -7.23
N SER A 6 -23.80 -11.81 -7.79
CA SER A 6 -22.56 -12.22 -7.10
C SER A 6 -21.36 -11.52 -7.72
N ILE A 7 -20.31 -11.36 -6.94
CA ILE A 7 -19.02 -10.82 -7.37
C ILE A 7 -17.99 -11.94 -7.54
N PRO A 8 -16.92 -11.75 -8.33
CA PRO A 8 -15.84 -12.72 -8.47
C PRO A 8 -15.18 -13.01 -7.11
N LYS A 9 -14.80 -14.28 -6.89
CA LYS A 9 -14.15 -14.69 -5.65
C LYS A 9 -12.82 -13.97 -5.45
N GLY A 10 -12.64 -13.32 -4.30
CA GLY A 10 -11.42 -12.58 -3.94
C GLY A 10 -11.44 -11.12 -4.36
N THR A 11 -12.56 -10.61 -4.84
CA THR A 11 -12.86 -9.18 -5.00
C THR A 11 -13.87 -8.72 -3.96
N ARG A 12 -14.04 -7.40 -3.80
CA ARG A 12 -14.95 -6.80 -2.81
C ARG A 12 -15.68 -5.60 -3.38
N ASP A 13 -16.95 -5.42 -2.98
CA ASP A 13 -17.61 -4.12 -3.02
C ASP A 13 -17.27 -3.36 -1.74
N PHE A 14 -17.32 -2.05 -1.80
CA PHE A 14 -17.08 -1.17 -0.64
C PHE A 14 -18.28 -0.23 -0.47
N SER A 15 -18.89 -0.27 0.70
CA SER A 15 -19.94 0.66 1.12
C SER A 15 -19.39 2.10 1.26
N PRO A 16 -20.25 3.13 1.35
CA PRO A 16 -19.78 4.50 1.56
C PRO A 16 -18.88 4.68 2.79
N VAL A 17 -19.21 4.02 3.91
CA VAL A 17 -18.38 4.06 5.12
C VAL A 17 -17.02 3.40 4.92
N GLU A 18 -17.00 2.25 4.25
CA GLU A 18 -15.74 1.57 3.91
C GLU A 18 -14.89 2.41 2.96
N MET A 19 -15.53 3.11 2.01
CA MET A 19 -14.81 4.04 1.13
C MET A 19 -14.26 5.26 1.87
N ALA A 20 -14.98 5.81 2.83
CA ALA A 20 -14.47 6.89 3.67
C ALA A 20 -13.21 6.44 4.45
N ARG A 21 -13.24 5.25 5.05
CA ARG A 21 -12.09 4.61 5.71
C ARG A 21 -10.92 4.38 4.77
N ARG A 22 -11.17 3.93 3.55
CA ARG A 22 -10.12 3.75 2.52
C ARG A 22 -9.50 5.08 2.10
N ASN A 23 -10.33 6.10 1.88
CA ASN A 23 -9.84 7.43 1.52
C ASN A 23 -8.98 8.04 2.63
N TYR A 24 -9.35 7.86 3.90
CA TYR A 24 -8.50 8.25 5.03
C TYR A 24 -7.08 7.66 4.93
N ILE A 25 -6.96 6.36 4.61
CA ILE A 25 -5.66 5.72 4.39
C ILE A 25 -4.93 6.35 3.19
N PHE A 26 -5.61 6.49 2.05
CA PHE A 26 -4.99 7.03 0.85
C PHE A 26 -4.54 8.48 1.03
N ASP A 27 -5.36 9.31 1.67
CA ASP A 27 -5.06 10.73 1.84
C ASP A 27 -3.94 10.93 2.88
N THR A 28 -3.89 10.11 3.94
CA THR A 28 -2.77 10.08 4.87
C THR A 28 -1.47 9.74 4.14
N ILE A 29 -1.44 8.67 3.35
CA ILE A 29 -0.26 8.24 2.60
C ILE A 29 0.16 9.30 1.57
N LYS A 30 -0.77 9.85 0.79
CA LYS A 30 -0.50 10.93 -0.19
C LYS A 30 0.10 12.15 0.47
N SER A 31 -0.46 12.56 1.62
CA SER A 31 0.05 13.74 2.34
C SER A 31 1.50 13.58 2.78
N VAL A 32 1.88 12.37 3.20
CA VAL A 32 3.27 12.06 3.55
C VAL A 32 4.16 12.05 2.30
N PHE A 33 3.76 11.40 1.21
CA PHE A 33 4.54 11.39 -0.04
C PHE A 33 4.83 12.80 -0.56
N ALA A 34 3.84 13.71 -0.44
CA ALA A 34 3.99 15.11 -0.83
C ALA A 34 5.08 15.84 -0.01
N LEU A 35 5.23 15.54 1.30
CA LEU A 35 6.27 16.14 2.14
C LEU A 35 7.70 15.83 1.65
N TYR A 36 7.88 14.67 0.99
CA TYR A 36 9.19 14.24 0.46
C TYR A 36 9.37 14.58 -1.03
N GLY A 37 8.45 15.34 -1.63
CA GLY A 37 8.56 15.82 -3.00
C GLY A 37 8.24 14.76 -4.08
N PHE A 38 7.51 13.70 -3.73
CA PHE A 38 7.08 12.69 -4.70
C PHE A 38 5.93 13.19 -5.55
N GLN A 39 5.95 12.87 -6.85
CA GLN A 39 4.94 13.27 -7.82
C GLN A 39 4.04 12.08 -8.19
N GLN A 40 2.75 12.33 -8.32
CA GLN A 40 1.80 11.30 -8.72
C GLN A 40 1.89 10.97 -10.20
N ILE A 41 1.91 9.67 -10.51
CA ILE A 41 1.71 9.16 -11.86
C ILE A 41 0.63 8.08 -11.86
N GLU A 42 0.14 7.74 -13.04
CA GLU A 42 -0.71 6.58 -13.26
C GLU A 42 -0.26 5.80 -14.51
N THR A 43 -0.44 4.49 -14.49
CA THR A 43 -0.23 3.61 -15.62
C THR A 43 -1.51 2.83 -15.92
N PRO A 44 -1.70 2.31 -17.15
CA PRO A 44 -2.88 1.52 -17.46
C PRO A 44 -3.04 0.27 -16.60
N ALA A 45 -4.28 -0.12 -16.31
CA ALA A 45 -4.59 -1.38 -15.62
C ALA A 45 -4.19 -2.62 -16.45
N MET A 46 -4.29 -2.49 -17.77
CA MET A 46 -3.89 -3.51 -18.75
C MET A 46 -2.52 -3.18 -19.32
N GLU A 47 -1.64 -4.17 -19.32
CA GLU A 47 -0.32 -4.13 -19.95
C GLU A 47 -0.22 -5.20 -21.03
N ASN A 48 0.68 -5.02 -21.97
CA ASN A 48 1.03 -6.09 -22.89
C ASN A 48 1.57 -7.28 -22.12
N LEU A 49 1.15 -8.49 -22.46
CA LEU A 49 1.55 -9.68 -21.75
C LEU A 49 3.08 -9.89 -21.80
N SER A 50 3.73 -9.48 -22.89
CA SER A 50 5.20 -9.46 -23.04
C SER A 50 5.89 -8.52 -22.02
N THR A 51 5.22 -7.47 -21.58
CA THR A 51 5.72 -6.58 -20.51
C THR A 51 5.72 -7.27 -19.15
N LEU A 52 4.72 -8.11 -18.90
CA LEU A 52 4.50 -8.73 -17.59
C LEU A 52 5.22 -10.08 -17.43
N MET A 53 5.18 -10.93 -18.47
CA MET A 53 5.71 -12.30 -18.40
C MET A 53 7.24 -12.34 -18.23
N GLY A 54 7.69 -13.28 -17.39
CA GLY A 54 9.12 -13.51 -17.12
C GLY A 54 9.75 -12.50 -16.15
N LYS A 55 8.95 -11.62 -15.53
CA LYS A 55 9.45 -10.59 -14.60
C LYS A 55 9.27 -10.96 -13.12
N TYR A 56 8.31 -11.81 -12.83
CA TYR A 56 7.90 -12.17 -11.47
C TYR A 56 8.37 -13.59 -11.05
N GLY A 57 9.14 -14.28 -11.92
CA GLY A 57 9.48 -15.67 -11.75
C GLY A 57 8.33 -16.62 -12.12
N GLU A 58 8.60 -17.94 -12.15
CA GLU A 58 7.60 -18.93 -12.57
C GLU A 58 6.32 -18.94 -11.76
N GLU A 59 6.43 -18.69 -10.44
CA GLU A 59 5.27 -18.65 -9.55
C GLU A 59 4.42 -17.40 -9.82
N GLY A 60 5.05 -16.22 -9.94
CA GLY A 60 4.37 -14.97 -10.24
C GLY A 60 3.69 -14.99 -11.61
N ASP A 61 4.33 -15.55 -12.61
CA ASP A 61 3.77 -15.68 -13.97
C ASP A 61 2.49 -16.52 -14.01
N LYS A 62 2.36 -17.51 -13.11
CA LYS A 62 1.14 -18.32 -12.93
C LYS A 62 0.00 -17.53 -12.31
N LEU A 63 0.31 -16.48 -11.55
CA LEU A 63 -0.66 -15.63 -10.86
C LEU A 63 -1.14 -14.43 -11.69
N LEU A 64 -0.60 -14.22 -12.90
CA LEU A 64 -1.04 -13.17 -13.81
C LEU A 64 -2.45 -13.45 -14.35
N PHE A 65 -3.36 -12.49 -14.21
CA PHE A 65 -4.63 -12.51 -14.94
C PHE A 65 -4.40 -12.15 -16.40
N LYS A 66 -4.70 -13.07 -17.28
CA LYS A 66 -4.59 -12.94 -18.73
C LYS A 66 -5.94 -12.55 -19.30
N ILE A 67 -5.94 -11.61 -20.25
CA ILE A 67 -7.16 -11.09 -20.88
C ILE A 67 -7.30 -11.77 -22.24
N LEU A 68 -8.41 -12.48 -22.43
CA LEU A 68 -8.73 -13.11 -23.70
C LEU A 68 -8.87 -12.03 -24.79
N ASN A 69 -8.26 -12.23 -25.95
CA ASN A 69 -8.36 -11.32 -27.08
C ASN A 69 -9.80 -11.14 -27.50
N SER A 70 -10.18 -9.91 -27.86
CA SER A 70 -11.50 -9.62 -28.40
C SER A 70 -11.63 -10.16 -29.84
N GLY A 71 -12.85 -10.51 -30.22
CA GLY A 71 -13.12 -11.05 -31.57
C GLY A 71 -12.87 -12.55 -31.69
N ASP A 72 -12.45 -13.01 -32.86
CA ASP A 72 -12.19 -14.42 -33.14
C ASP A 72 -10.79 -14.82 -32.66
N TRP A 73 -10.69 -15.25 -31.40
CA TRP A 73 -9.47 -15.82 -30.81
C TRP A 73 -9.34 -17.35 -31.09
N LEU A 74 -10.43 -17.99 -31.55
CA LEU A 74 -10.48 -19.44 -31.68
C LEU A 74 -9.84 -19.92 -32.99
N THR A 75 -10.02 -19.19 -34.10
CA THR A 75 -9.44 -19.54 -35.41
C THR A 75 -7.92 -19.57 -35.36
N PRO A 76 -7.20 -18.52 -34.85
CA PRO A 76 -5.76 -18.58 -34.70
C PRO A 76 -5.26 -19.73 -33.80
N LEU A 77 -6.01 -20.05 -32.73
CA LEU A 77 -5.69 -21.16 -31.83
C LEU A 77 -5.76 -22.52 -32.57
N ARG A 78 -6.84 -22.74 -33.37
CA ARG A 78 -7.01 -23.96 -34.16
C ARG A 78 -5.92 -24.13 -35.21
N GLU A 79 -5.60 -23.08 -35.96
CA GLU A 79 -4.55 -23.11 -36.98
C GLU A 79 -3.17 -23.44 -36.40
N GLN A 80 -2.87 -23.01 -35.18
CA GLN A 80 -1.62 -23.39 -34.49
C GLN A 80 -1.65 -24.81 -33.95
N THR A 81 -2.77 -25.28 -33.46
CA THR A 81 -2.93 -26.66 -32.94
C THR A 81 -2.76 -27.67 -34.05
N GLU A 82 -3.21 -27.36 -35.27
CA GLU A 82 -3.04 -28.24 -36.45
C GLU A 82 -1.57 -28.34 -36.91
N LYS A 83 -0.72 -27.36 -36.58
CA LYS A 83 0.69 -27.29 -37.04
C LYS A 83 1.68 -27.89 -36.05
N ALA A 84 1.37 -28.01 -34.77
CA ALA A 84 2.28 -28.54 -33.75
C ALA A 84 1.56 -28.86 -32.44
N ASP A 85 2.17 -29.69 -31.61
CA ASP A 85 1.76 -29.91 -30.21
C ASP A 85 1.92 -28.61 -29.42
N LEU A 86 0.80 -28.07 -28.99
CA LEU A 86 0.72 -26.69 -28.45
C LEU A 86 0.92 -26.71 -26.92
N SER A 87 2.08 -26.24 -26.45
CA SER A 87 2.26 -26.02 -25.01
C SER A 87 1.33 -24.92 -24.49
N ILE A 88 0.97 -24.98 -23.18
CA ILE A 88 0.11 -23.98 -22.51
C ILE A 88 0.63 -22.56 -22.74
N GLY A 89 1.95 -22.32 -22.69
CA GLY A 89 2.54 -21.00 -22.92
C GLY A 89 2.32 -20.49 -24.34
N LYS A 90 2.49 -21.35 -25.37
CA LYS A 90 2.23 -20.98 -26.75
C LYS A 90 0.75 -20.71 -26.99
N ALA A 91 -0.14 -21.56 -26.47
CA ALA A 91 -1.57 -21.32 -26.54
C ALA A 91 -1.99 -19.98 -25.89
N THR A 92 -1.44 -19.69 -24.71
CA THR A 92 -1.71 -18.43 -24.01
C THR A 92 -1.34 -17.22 -24.88
N ASN A 93 -0.16 -17.21 -25.50
CA ASN A 93 0.29 -16.08 -26.32
C ASN A 93 -0.56 -15.86 -27.58
N VAL A 94 -1.24 -16.91 -28.08
CA VAL A 94 -2.16 -16.80 -29.22
C VAL A 94 -3.48 -16.16 -28.83
N VAL A 95 -4.03 -16.52 -27.66
CA VAL A 95 -5.36 -16.11 -27.24
C VAL A 95 -5.36 -14.90 -26.33
N SER A 96 -4.20 -14.45 -25.85
CA SER A 96 -4.07 -13.35 -24.88
C SER A 96 -2.81 -12.52 -25.16
N GLU A 97 -3.01 -11.32 -25.66
CA GLU A 97 -1.94 -10.31 -25.88
C GLU A 97 -1.74 -9.39 -24.67
N LYS A 98 -2.70 -9.36 -23.76
CA LYS A 98 -2.76 -8.43 -22.64
C LYS A 98 -3.03 -9.18 -21.34
N GLY A 99 -2.57 -8.58 -20.24
CA GLY A 99 -2.87 -9.03 -18.89
C GLY A 99 -3.19 -7.86 -17.97
N LEU A 100 -3.78 -8.14 -16.82
CA LEU A 100 -3.89 -7.17 -15.74
C LEU A 100 -2.54 -7.07 -15.02
N ARG A 101 -2.11 -5.86 -14.68
CA ARG A 101 -0.86 -5.63 -13.98
C ARG A 101 -0.84 -6.35 -12.62
N TYR A 102 0.28 -6.99 -12.34
CA TYR A 102 0.52 -7.77 -11.11
C TYR A 102 1.00 -6.88 -9.95
N ASP A 103 1.77 -5.86 -10.29
CA ASP A 103 2.29 -4.80 -9.43
C ASP A 103 2.30 -3.46 -10.15
N LEU A 104 2.80 -2.42 -9.50
CA LEU A 104 2.97 -1.09 -10.11
C LEU A 104 4.42 -0.83 -10.54
N THR A 105 5.38 -1.67 -10.11
CA THR A 105 6.82 -1.44 -10.33
C THR A 105 7.24 -1.79 -11.76
N VAL A 106 6.78 -2.92 -12.34
CA VAL A 106 7.10 -3.28 -13.73
C VAL A 106 6.46 -2.31 -14.73
N PRO A 107 5.15 -1.93 -14.60
CA PRO A 107 4.58 -0.84 -15.39
C PRO A 107 5.31 0.50 -15.24
N PHE A 108 5.81 0.82 -14.05
CA PHE A 108 6.61 2.01 -13.81
C PHE A 108 7.94 1.97 -14.56
N ALA A 109 8.66 0.85 -14.53
CA ALA A 109 9.91 0.71 -15.29
C ALA A 109 9.69 0.91 -16.80
N ARG A 110 8.60 0.36 -17.35
CA ARG A 110 8.18 0.64 -18.74
C ARG A 110 7.90 2.12 -18.96
N PHE A 111 7.16 2.76 -18.05
CA PHE A 111 6.83 4.19 -18.09
C PHE A 111 8.10 5.05 -18.15
N VAL A 112 9.08 4.79 -17.29
CA VAL A 112 10.35 5.52 -17.25
C VAL A 112 11.07 5.45 -18.60
N VAL A 113 11.15 4.27 -19.20
CA VAL A 113 11.83 4.10 -20.49
C VAL A 113 11.09 4.82 -21.63
N GLN A 114 9.76 4.79 -21.63
CA GLN A 114 8.94 5.46 -22.65
C GLN A 114 9.00 6.99 -22.54
N HIS A 115 9.14 7.52 -21.33
CA HIS A 115 9.12 8.96 -21.04
C HIS A 115 10.50 9.50 -20.63
N ARG A 116 11.61 8.77 -20.97
CA ARG A 116 12.97 9.12 -20.55
C ARG A 116 13.40 10.53 -20.91
N ASP A 117 12.91 11.06 -22.01
CA ASP A 117 13.27 12.39 -22.49
C ASP A 117 12.42 13.51 -21.82
N GLU A 118 11.38 13.13 -21.06
CA GLU A 118 10.48 14.03 -20.31
C GLU A 118 10.80 13.99 -18.79
N ILE A 119 11.49 12.94 -18.32
CA ILE A 119 11.79 12.70 -16.90
C ILE A 119 13.17 13.26 -16.57
N GLN A 120 13.24 14.02 -15.48
CA GLN A 120 14.51 14.43 -14.90
C GLN A 120 14.91 13.48 -13.75
N PHE A 121 16.11 12.91 -13.82
CA PHE A 121 16.68 12.07 -12.77
C PHE A 121 17.42 12.90 -11.70
N PRO A 122 17.38 12.49 -10.41
CA PRO A 122 16.57 11.39 -9.87
C PRO A 122 15.09 11.72 -9.91
N PHE A 123 14.27 10.74 -10.30
CA PHE A 123 12.83 10.89 -10.41
C PHE A 123 12.13 10.25 -9.21
N LYS A 124 11.38 11.05 -8.46
CA LYS A 124 10.57 10.66 -7.30
C LYS A 124 9.10 10.58 -7.71
N ARG A 125 8.54 9.37 -7.73
CA ARG A 125 7.12 9.18 -8.09
C ARG A 125 6.37 8.43 -7.01
N TYR A 126 5.06 8.65 -6.92
CA TYR A 126 4.15 7.72 -6.24
C TYR A 126 2.97 7.34 -7.15
N GLN A 127 2.35 6.20 -6.83
CA GLN A 127 1.22 5.66 -7.58
C GLN A 127 0.31 4.88 -6.62
N ILE A 128 -0.99 5.22 -6.61
CA ILE A 128 -1.99 4.56 -5.77
C ILE A 128 -3.06 4.01 -6.69
N GLN A 129 -2.96 2.72 -7.01
CA GLN A 129 -3.83 2.07 -7.98
C GLN A 129 -4.05 0.59 -7.64
N PRO A 130 -5.13 -0.03 -8.19
CA PRO A 130 -5.39 -1.45 -8.00
C PRO A 130 -4.42 -2.31 -8.81
N VAL A 131 -4.13 -3.51 -8.26
CA VAL A 131 -3.38 -4.58 -8.91
C VAL A 131 -4.12 -5.90 -8.77
N TRP A 132 -3.79 -6.89 -9.61
CA TRP A 132 -4.53 -8.13 -9.69
C TRP A 132 -3.60 -9.35 -9.63
N ARG A 133 -3.87 -10.24 -8.67
CA ARG A 133 -3.14 -11.50 -8.50
C ARG A 133 -4.10 -12.67 -8.37
N ALA A 134 -3.89 -13.73 -9.14
CA ALA A 134 -4.75 -14.93 -9.10
C ALA A 134 -4.48 -15.82 -7.85
N ASP A 135 -4.10 -15.20 -6.75
CA ASP A 135 -3.86 -15.85 -5.47
C ASP A 135 -5.10 -16.59 -4.94
N ARG A 136 -4.87 -17.57 -4.05
CA ARG A 136 -5.95 -18.16 -3.25
C ARG A 136 -6.41 -17.15 -2.21
N PRO A 137 -7.67 -16.67 -2.26
CA PRO A 137 -8.18 -15.67 -1.33
C PRO A 137 -8.17 -16.16 0.13
N GLN A 138 -7.70 -15.31 1.03
CA GLN A 138 -7.74 -15.49 2.49
C GLN A 138 -7.71 -14.11 3.17
N LYS A 139 -7.85 -14.02 4.49
CA LYS A 139 -7.76 -12.74 5.22
C LYS A 139 -6.44 -12.02 4.88
N GLY A 140 -6.52 -10.75 4.50
CA GLY A 140 -5.37 -9.94 4.09
C GLY A 140 -4.74 -10.32 2.73
N ARG A 141 -5.39 -11.22 1.93
CA ARG A 141 -4.93 -11.60 0.59
C ARG A 141 -6.11 -11.69 -0.37
N TYR A 142 -6.20 -10.70 -1.25
CA TYR A 142 -7.27 -10.51 -2.21
C TYR A 142 -6.74 -10.71 -3.64
N ARG A 143 -7.65 -10.89 -4.59
CA ARG A 143 -7.30 -10.98 -6.03
C ARG A 143 -7.26 -9.63 -6.72
N GLU A 144 -7.98 -8.66 -6.18
CA GLU A 144 -7.92 -7.25 -6.53
C GLU A 144 -7.67 -6.46 -5.25
N PHE A 145 -6.63 -5.65 -5.22
CA PHE A 145 -6.25 -4.85 -4.06
C PHE A 145 -5.43 -3.64 -4.48
N TYR A 146 -5.37 -2.61 -3.63
CA TYR A 146 -4.63 -1.39 -3.89
C TYR A 146 -3.22 -1.45 -3.33
N GLN A 147 -2.26 -1.06 -4.18
CA GLN A 147 -0.90 -0.72 -3.77
C GLN A 147 -0.72 0.79 -3.77
N CYS A 148 -0.04 1.29 -2.73
CA CYS A 148 0.41 2.68 -2.67
C CYS A 148 1.93 2.66 -2.76
N ASP A 149 2.44 2.73 -3.97
CA ASP A 149 3.87 2.62 -4.28
C ASP A 149 4.52 4.00 -4.28
N VAL A 150 5.72 4.06 -3.73
CA VAL A 150 6.60 5.22 -3.75
C VAL A 150 8.00 4.78 -4.14
N ASP A 151 8.58 5.40 -5.18
CA ASP A 151 9.87 5.02 -5.73
C ASP A 151 10.73 6.23 -6.11
N VAL A 152 12.03 6.06 -5.95
CA VAL A 152 13.07 6.94 -6.48
C VAL A 152 13.87 6.16 -7.51
N ILE A 153 14.04 6.70 -8.72
CA ILE A 153 14.83 6.06 -9.77
C ILE A 153 15.86 7.03 -10.35
N GLY A 154 17.00 6.51 -10.80
CA GLY A 154 18.10 7.29 -11.38
C GLY A 154 19.13 7.76 -10.38
N THR A 155 19.27 7.08 -9.22
CA THR A 155 20.32 7.33 -8.24
C THR A 155 20.72 6.06 -7.48
N ASN A 156 22.02 5.95 -7.16
CA ASN A 156 22.57 4.92 -6.30
C ASN A 156 22.70 5.37 -4.83
N SER A 157 22.29 6.61 -4.51
CA SER A 157 22.42 7.16 -3.16
C SER A 157 21.52 6.41 -2.17
N LEU A 158 22.11 5.99 -1.04
CA LEU A 158 21.40 5.34 0.07
C LEU A 158 20.53 6.33 0.89
N VAL A 159 20.62 7.62 0.63
CA VAL A 159 19.70 8.62 1.18
C VAL A 159 18.27 8.30 0.79
N SER A 160 18.04 7.69 -0.38
CA SER A 160 16.72 7.29 -0.83
C SER A 160 16.10 6.20 0.05
N GLU A 161 16.90 5.21 0.49
CA GLU A 161 16.47 4.20 1.46
C GLU A 161 16.08 4.83 2.80
N VAL A 162 16.88 5.78 3.28
CA VAL A 162 16.61 6.49 4.54
C VAL A 162 15.31 7.29 4.45
N GLU A 163 15.08 8.02 3.36
CA GLU A 163 13.79 8.72 3.14
C GLU A 163 12.60 7.75 3.12
N LEU A 164 12.75 6.57 2.50
CA LEU A 164 11.69 5.56 2.50
C LEU A 164 11.40 5.01 3.92
N VAL A 165 12.43 4.81 4.75
CA VAL A 165 12.27 4.42 6.17
C VAL A 165 11.51 5.51 6.94
N GLN A 166 11.86 6.78 6.74
CA GLN A 166 11.16 7.91 7.36
C GLN A 166 9.71 8.04 6.90
N ILE A 167 9.43 7.76 5.63
CA ILE A 167 8.06 7.73 5.09
C ILE A 167 7.25 6.62 5.78
N VAL A 168 7.85 5.44 5.98
CA VAL A 168 7.20 4.34 6.74
C VAL A 168 6.87 4.81 8.15
N GLU A 169 7.85 5.38 8.87
CA GLU A 169 7.65 5.90 10.22
C GLU A 169 6.50 6.90 10.28
N GLU A 170 6.52 7.91 9.42
CA GLU A 170 5.54 8.99 9.44
C GLU A 170 4.13 8.54 9.03
N VAL A 171 4.01 7.65 8.04
CA VAL A 171 2.70 7.08 7.63
C VAL A 171 2.08 6.31 8.79
N TYR A 172 2.81 5.40 9.41
CA TYR A 172 2.24 4.56 10.47
C TYR A 172 2.04 5.32 11.78
N ARG A 173 2.87 6.32 12.06
CA ARG A 173 2.65 7.27 13.16
C ARG A 173 1.31 8.01 13.00
N ARG A 174 1.01 8.54 11.81
CA ARG A 174 -0.27 9.24 11.51
C ARG A 174 -1.47 8.30 11.56
N LEU A 175 -1.29 7.05 11.15
CA LEU A 175 -2.36 6.04 11.22
C LEU A 175 -2.52 5.42 12.62
N GLY A 176 -1.64 5.73 13.58
CA GLY A 176 -1.68 5.18 14.94
C GLY A 176 -1.33 3.69 15.02
N ILE A 177 -0.65 3.14 14.01
CA ILE A 177 -0.27 1.71 13.96
C ILE A 177 1.17 1.56 14.43
N ARG A 178 1.39 0.75 15.48
CA ARG A 178 2.75 0.36 15.90
C ARG A 178 3.30 -0.69 14.95
N VAL A 179 4.51 -0.46 14.43
CA VAL A 179 5.14 -1.32 13.43
C VAL A 179 6.61 -1.57 13.74
N CYS A 180 7.12 -2.69 13.23
CA CYS A 180 8.55 -2.99 13.14
C CYS A 180 8.95 -3.10 11.67
N LEU A 181 10.04 -2.43 11.29
CA LEU A 181 10.63 -2.54 9.97
C LEU A 181 11.76 -3.57 10.00
N HIS A 182 11.58 -4.65 9.26
CA HIS A 182 12.61 -5.64 8.99
C HIS A 182 13.39 -5.22 7.75
N ILE A 183 14.72 -5.22 7.85
CA ILE A 183 15.62 -4.86 6.75
C ILE A 183 16.65 -5.97 6.53
N ASN A 184 16.98 -6.22 5.27
CA ASN A 184 18.11 -7.05 4.86
C ASN A 184 18.75 -6.47 3.58
N ASN A 185 19.75 -7.13 3.04
CA ASN A 185 20.36 -6.76 1.77
C ASN A 185 20.62 -8.02 0.92
N ARG A 186 20.21 -7.99 -0.34
CA ARG A 186 20.42 -9.10 -1.29
C ARG A 186 21.88 -9.44 -1.48
N LYS A 187 22.78 -8.45 -1.34
CA LYS A 187 24.22 -8.67 -1.42
C LYS A 187 24.76 -9.48 -0.24
N ILE A 188 24.19 -9.32 0.96
CA ILE A 188 24.50 -10.17 2.11
C ILE A 188 24.08 -11.61 1.83
N LEU A 189 22.87 -11.81 1.32
CA LEU A 189 22.38 -13.16 0.96
C LEU A 189 23.24 -13.81 -0.13
N ALA A 190 23.68 -13.03 -1.12
CA ALA A 190 24.63 -13.52 -2.14
C ALA A 190 25.98 -13.88 -1.52
N GLY A 191 26.50 -13.03 -0.63
CA GLY A 191 27.75 -13.30 0.09
C GLY A 191 27.70 -14.55 0.95
N ILE A 192 26.57 -14.80 1.60
CA ILE A 192 26.31 -16.04 2.35
C ILE A 192 26.42 -17.25 1.40
N ALA A 193 25.76 -17.21 0.25
CA ALA A 193 25.82 -18.30 -0.73
C ALA A 193 27.23 -18.53 -1.27
N GLU A 194 28.03 -17.47 -1.47
CA GLU A 194 29.45 -17.55 -1.87
C GLU A 194 30.30 -18.22 -0.80
N VAL A 195 30.21 -17.79 0.45
CA VAL A 195 31.04 -18.27 1.56
C VAL A 195 30.78 -19.73 1.88
N ILE A 196 29.55 -20.21 1.74
CA ILE A 196 29.22 -21.64 1.89
C ILE A 196 29.48 -22.45 0.63
N GLY A 197 30.08 -21.85 -0.42
CA GLY A 197 30.44 -22.54 -1.67
C GLY A 197 29.25 -22.93 -2.57
N GLN A 198 28.12 -22.25 -2.45
CA GLN A 198 26.87 -22.57 -3.17
C GLN A 198 26.24 -21.34 -3.87
N PRO A 199 27.00 -20.53 -4.66
CA PRO A 199 26.47 -19.31 -5.27
C PRO A 199 25.30 -19.56 -6.23
N ASP A 200 25.31 -20.69 -6.95
CA ASP A 200 24.26 -21.08 -7.89
C ASP A 200 22.95 -21.50 -7.20
N LYS A 201 22.99 -21.74 -5.90
CA LYS A 201 21.85 -22.19 -5.07
C LYS A 201 21.21 -21.05 -4.25
N ILE A 202 21.55 -19.79 -4.51
CA ILE A 202 21.07 -18.65 -3.75
C ILE A 202 19.53 -18.62 -3.64
N ILE A 203 18.80 -18.98 -4.70
CA ILE A 203 17.33 -19.00 -4.69
C ILE A 203 16.82 -20.08 -3.75
N ASP A 204 17.39 -21.28 -3.80
CA ASP A 204 17.01 -22.40 -2.94
C ASP A 204 17.28 -22.09 -1.46
N ILE A 205 18.44 -21.48 -1.18
CA ILE A 205 18.87 -21.05 0.16
C ILE A 205 17.90 -20.00 0.70
N THR A 206 17.62 -18.94 -0.07
CA THR A 206 16.78 -17.84 0.35
C THR A 206 15.32 -18.27 0.56
N VAL A 207 14.78 -19.13 -0.30
CA VAL A 207 13.42 -19.69 -0.16
C VAL A 207 13.29 -20.59 1.07
N ALA A 208 14.33 -21.33 1.44
CA ALA A 208 14.32 -22.16 2.63
C ALA A 208 14.45 -21.33 3.91
N ILE A 209 15.37 -20.37 3.95
CA ILE A 209 15.62 -19.48 5.10
C ILE A 209 14.37 -18.63 5.43
N ASP A 210 13.65 -18.15 4.43
CA ASP A 210 12.40 -17.37 4.61
C ASP A 210 11.31 -18.15 5.39
N LYS A 211 11.41 -19.45 5.44
CA LYS A 211 10.49 -20.30 6.18
C LYS A 211 10.92 -20.55 7.62
N LEU A 212 12.10 -20.08 8.05
CA LEU A 212 12.70 -20.41 9.34
C LEU A 212 11.74 -20.18 10.51
N ASP A 213 11.10 -19.01 10.55
CA ASP A 213 10.14 -18.66 11.61
C ASP A 213 8.91 -19.58 11.65
N LYS A 214 8.57 -20.22 10.51
CA LYS A 214 7.35 -21.03 10.37
C LYS A 214 7.56 -22.51 10.63
N ILE A 215 8.67 -23.03 10.14
CA ILE A 215 8.93 -24.49 10.15
C ILE A 215 10.08 -24.89 11.05
N GLY A 216 10.86 -23.93 11.57
CA GLY A 216 12.01 -24.15 12.43
C GLY A 216 13.26 -24.64 11.69
N ILE A 217 14.41 -24.53 12.36
CA ILE A 217 15.73 -24.75 11.77
C ILE A 217 15.94 -26.19 11.26
N GLU A 218 15.40 -27.18 11.96
CA GLU A 218 15.54 -28.60 11.55
C GLU A 218 14.86 -28.87 10.18
N ASN A 219 13.66 -28.31 9.98
CA ASN A 219 12.94 -28.48 8.71
C ASN A 219 13.56 -27.65 7.58
N VAL A 220 14.11 -26.46 7.89
CA VAL A 220 14.90 -25.68 6.92
C VAL A 220 16.13 -26.47 6.47
N ASN A 221 16.88 -27.05 7.41
CA ASN A 221 18.06 -27.87 7.08
C ASN A 221 17.69 -29.07 6.21
N LYS A 222 16.59 -29.75 6.54
CA LYS A 222 16.08 -30.86 5.72
C LYS A 222 15.70 -30.42 4.31
N GLU A 223 15.00 -29.31 4.15
CA GLU A 223 14.62 -28.76 2.84
C GLU A 223 15.86 -28.39 2.02
N LEU A 224 16.90 -27.81 2.64
CA LEU A 224 18.16 -27.46 1.96
C LEU A 224 18.89 -28.73 1.43
N LEU A 225 18.95 -29.78 2.25
CA LEU A 225 19.53 -31.07 1.83
C LEU A 225 18.73 -31.72 0.69
N GLU A 226 17.40 -31.70 0.75
CA GLU A 226 16.50 -32.20 -0.31
C GLU A 226 16.68 -31.42 -1.63
N LYS A 227 17.02 -30.12 -1.55
CA LYS A 227 17.36 -29.29 -2.71
C LYS A 227 18.79 -29.49 -3.23
N GLY A 228 19.53 -30.41 -2.63
CA GLY A 228 20.87 -30.83 -3.07
C GLY A 228 22.01 -29.94 -2.60
N LEU A 229 21.86 -29.25 -1.47
CA LEU A 229 22.97 -28.62 -0.78
C LEU A 229 23.79 -29.71 -0.05
N PRO A 230 25.14 -29.68 -0.08
CA PRO A 230 25.98 -30.59 0.69
C PRO A 230 25.84 -30.30 2.21
N VAL A 231 26.08 -31.33 3.02
CA VAL A 231 25.94 -31.24 4.49
C VAL A 231 26.83 -30.14 5.06
N GLU A 232 28.05 -30.03 4.55
CA GLU A 232 29.04 -29.04 4.98
C GLU A 232 28.54 -27.58 4.73
N ALA A 233 27.81 -27.35 3.65
CA ALA A 233 27.22 -26.06 3.36
C ALA A 233 26.05 -25.72 4.33
N VAL A 234 25.25 -26.74 4.68
CA VAL A 234 24.16 -26.58 5.66
C VAL A 234 24.71 -26.32 7.06
N GLU A 235 25.81 -27.01 7.43
CA GLU A 235 26.52 -26.77 8.70
C GLU A 235 27.12 -25.35 8.76
N ALA A 236 27.73 -24.89 7.66
CA ALA A 236 28.27 -23.52 7.55
C ALA A 236 27.20 -22.40 7.64
N LEU A 237 25.94 -22.70 7.34
CA LEU A 237 24.81 -21.76 7.52
C LEU A 237 24.39 -21.61 8.99
N GLN A 238 24.64 -22.57 9.86
CA GLN A 238 24.10 -22.57 11.23
C GLN A 238 24.52 -21.35 12.06
N PRO A 239 25.79 -20.90 12.06
CA PRO A 239 26.18 -19.68 12.76
C PRO A 239 25.42 -18.44 12.28
N ILE A 240 25.12 -18.38 10.97
CA ILE A 240 24.44 -17.25 10.34
C ILE A 240 22.97 -17.22 10.74
N LEU A 241 22.29 -18.37 10.74
CA LEU A 241 20.87 -18.48 11.07
C LEU A 241 20.62 -18.26 12.59
N ASN A 242 21.65 -18.41 13.42
CA ASN A 242 21.59 -18.22 14.88
C ASN A 242 22.18 -16.88 15.34
N LEU A 243 22.43 -15.91 14.44
CA LEU A 243 22.95 -14.60 14.80
C LEU A 243 21.97 -13.87 15.73
N ASN A 244 22.48 -13.40 16.87
CA ASN A 244 21.73 -12.71 17.89
C ASN A 244 22.40 -11.40 18.30
N GLY A 245 21.68 -10.52 18.98
CA GLY A 245 22.14 -9.23 19.45
C GLY A 245 21.51 -8.06 18.70
N SER A 246 22.04 -6.87 18.92
CA SER A 246 21.64 -5.65 18.22
C SER A 246 21.95 -5.72 16.71
N ASN A 247 21.43 -4.78 15.95
CA ASN A 247 21.76 -4.69 14.50
C ASN A 247 23.26 -4.54 14.29
N THR A 248 23.96 -3.75 15.14
CA THR A 248 25.41 -3.57 15.08
C THR A 248 26.15 -4.87 15.37
N ASP A 249 25.76 -5.59 16.45
CA ASP A 249 26.39 -6.87 16.80
C ASP A 249 26.25 -7.89 15.66
N LYS A 250 25.07 -7.96 15.03
CA LYS A 250 24.83 -8.83 13.87
C LYS A 250 25.69 -8.47 12.68
N LEU A 251 25.84 -7.16 12.38
CA LEU A 251 26.67 -6.69 11.27
C LEU A 251 28.15 -6.96 11.52
N ASP A 252 28.64 -6.81 12.78
CA ASP A 252 30.02 -7.12 13.15
C ASP A 252 30.33 -8.61 13.03
N GLN A 253 29.40 -9.47 13.41
CA GLN A 253 29.52 -10.91 13.24
C GLN A 253 29.51 -11.30 11.74
N LEU A 254 28.60 -10.70 10.96
CA LEU A 254 28.53 -10.93 9.50
C LEU A 254 29.80 -10.48 8.78
N GLU A 255 30.43 -9.39 9.19
CA GLU A 255 31.68 -8.89 8.60
C GLU A 255 32.80 -9.93 8.69
N ASN A 256 32.90 -10.62 9.86
CA ASN A 256 33.87 -11.71 10.04
C ASN A 256 33.49 -12.94 9.17
N ILE A 257 32.22 -13.33 9.14
CA ILE A 257 31.75 -14.50 8.38
C ILE A 257 31.91 -14.27 6.86
N LEU A 258 31.57 -13.08 6.38
CA LEU A 258 31.59 -12.72 4.97
C LEU A 258 32.92 -12.09 4.52
N ALA A 259 33.99 -12.23 5.32
CA ALA A 259 35.30 -11.61 5.03
C ALA A 259 35.88 -12.00 3.67
N ALA A 260 35.54 -13.19 3.13
CA ALA A 260 35.97 -13.67 1.83
C ALA A 260 35.07 -13.23 0.66
N SER A 261 33.90 -12.61 0.93
CA SER A 261 32.94 -12.18 -0.10
C SER A 261 32.92 -10.67 -0.26
N GLU A 262 33.37 -10.15 -1.38
CA GLU A 262 33.32 -8.71 -1.66
C GLU A 262 31.87 -8.20 -1.81
N VAL A 263 30.99 -9.01 -2.38
CA VAL A 263 29.57 -8.66 -2.51
C VAL A 263 28.90 -8.61 -1.13
N GLY A 264 29.21 -9.56 -0.25
CA GLY A 264 28.70 -9.59 1.12
C GLY A 264 29.15 -8.37 1.94
N LYS A 265 30.45 -8.02 1.87
CA LYS A 265 31.00 -6.81 2.51
C LYS A 265 30.28 -5.54 2.06
N LYS A 266 30.05 -5.40 0.75
CA LYS A 266 29.33 -4.25 0.20
C LYS A 266 27.90 -4.17 0.75
N GLY A 267 27.19 -5.29 0.90
CA GLY A 267 25.87 -5.33 1.51
C GLY A 267 25.87 -4.89 2.97
N ILE A 268 26.90 -5.27 3.75
CA ILE A 268 27.09 -4.84 5.14
C ILE A 268 27.34 -3.32 5.21
N GLU A 269 28.23 -2.81 4.36
CA GLU A 269 28.53 -1.37 4.27
C GLU A 269 27.30 -0.53 3.95
N GLU A 270 26.48 -0.99 3.00
CA GLU A 270 25.23 -0.34 2.64
C GLU A 270 24.26 -0.28 3.84
N LEU A 271 24.07 -1.38 4.59
CA LEU A 271 23.22 -1.37 5.78
C LEU A 271 23.76 -0.50 6.90
N ARG A 272 25.08 -0.54 7.17
CA ARG A 272 25.71 0.35 8.15
C ARG A 272 25.47 1.82 7.81
N THR A 273 25.58 2.16 6.51
CA THR A 273 25.35 3.52 6.02
C THR A 273 23.88 3.94 6.22
N ILE A 274 22.92 3.06 5.91
CA ILE A 274 21.50 3.34 6.12
C ILE A 274 21.21 3.56 7.62
N PHE A 275 21.68 2.68 8.50
CA PHE A 275 21.48 2.84 9.94
C PHE A 275 22.10 4.12 10.47
N TYR A 276 23.36 4.40 10.10
CA TYR A 276 24.07 5.62 10.52
C TYR A 276 23.32 6.90 10.09
N LEU A 277 22.90 6.96 8.83
CA LEU A 277 22.17 8.13 8.32
C LEU A 277 20.80 8.30 8.99
N TYR A 278 20.08 7.19 9.26
CA TYR A 278 18.80 7.25 9.94
C TYR A 278 18.96 7.70 11.40
N GLU A 279 19.87 7.09 12.16
CA GLU A 279 20.12 7.41 13.57
C GLU A 279 20.60 8.85 13.77
N SER A 280 21.47 9.37 12.87
CA SER A 280 21.95 10.73 12.93
C SER A 280 20.83 11.78 12.86
N GLN A 281 19.71 11.45 12.22
CA GLN A 281 18.56 12.36 12.09
C GLN A 281 17.59 12.26 13.28
N VAL A 282 17.46 11.08 13.90
CA VAL A 282 16.62 10.92 15.10
C VAL A 282 17.15 11.80 16.23
N GLY A 283 18.48 11.89 16.41
CA GLY A 283 19.12 12.79 17.36
C GLY A 283 18.87 14.28 17.10
N CYS A 284 18.86 14.72 15.84
CA CYS A 284 18.59 16.11 15.48
C CYS A 284 17.12 16.54 15.67
N ASN A 285 16.20 15.62 15.46
CA ASN A 285 14.76 15.89 15.61
C ASN A 285 14.31 16.00 17.07
N ALA A 286 15.05 15.45 18.03
CA ALA A 286 14.77 15.57 19.46
C ALA A 286 14.85 17.04 19.97
N GLU A 287 15.69 17.87 19.35
CA GLU A 287 15.80 19.30 19.69
C GLU A 287 14.65 20.15 19.13
N PHE A 288 14.02 19.74 18.03
CA PHE A 288 12.92 20.45 17.38
C PHE A 288 11.52 20.10 17.92
N SER A 289 11.36 18.97 18.59
CA SER A 289 10.06 18.46 19.10
C SER A 289 9.74 18.90 20.53
N SER A 290 10.42 19.92 21.08
CA SER A 290 10.28 20.37 22.46
C SER A 290 9.00 21.17 22.78
N SER A 291 8.02 21.23 21.90
CA SER A 291 6.75 21.94 22.15
C SER A 291 5.58 21.08 22.68
N GLU A 292 5.67 19.74 22.61
CA GLU A 292 4.69 18.87 23.29
C GLU A 292 5.38 17.58 23.78
N GLY A 293 5.61 17.52 25.07
CA GLY A 293 6.33 16.57 25.90
C GLY A 293 6.25 15.07 25.57
N GLY A 294 6.88 14.61 24.51
CA GLY A 294 7.09 13.20 24.21
C GLY A 294 8.46 12.98 23.55
N VAL A 295 9.29 12.14 24.16
CA VAL A 295 10.47 11.60 23.49
C VAL A 295 9.98 10.85 22.25
N ARG A 296 10.45 11.25 21.06
CA ARG A 296 10.17 10.51 19.82
C ARG A 296 10.88 9.15 19.95
N GLU A 297 10.16 8.11 20.29
CA GLU A 297 10.63 6.75 20.06
C GLU A 297 10.65 6.57 18.55
N GLY A 298 11.84 6.40 17.95
CA GLY A 298 12.01 6.13 16.53
C GLY A 298 11.37 4.80 16.13
N LEU A 299 11.24 4.57 14.84
CA LEU A 299 10.77 3.31 14.29
C LEU A 299 11.70 2.15 14.70
N ASP A 300 11.16 1.06 15.22
CA ASP A 300 11.90 -0.17 15.45
C ASP A 300 12.39 -0.76 14.12
N ILE A 301 13.71 -0.80 13.93
CA ILE A 301 14.35 -1.38 12.74
C ILE A 301 15.17 -2.59 13.16
N VAL A 302 14.89 -3.75 12.54
CA VAL A 302 15.55 -5.02 12.85
C VAL A 302 16.23 -5.57 11.61
N LEU A 303 17.54 -5.83 11.70
CA LEU A 303 18.26 -6.63 10.72
C LEU A 303 17.75 -8.08 10.80
N ASP A 304 17.08 -8.52 9.74
CA ASP A 304 16.42 -9.81 9.64
C ASP A 304 17.01 -10.62 8.47
N LEU A 305 17.90 -11.54 8.78
CA LEU A 305 18.54 -12.40 7.77
C LEU A 305 17.56 -13.39 7.13
N CYS A 306 16.43 -13.66 7.79
CA CYS A 306 15.36 -14.49 7.24
C CYS A 306 14.50 -13.72 6.24
N LEU A 307 14.59 -12.41 6.19
CA LEU A 307 13.99 -11.60 5.13
C LEU A 307 14.75 -11.85 3.82
N ALA A 308 14.36 -12.90 3.14
CA ALA A 308 14.95 -13.33 1.88
C ALA A 308 13.96 -13.27 0.72
N ARG A 309 12.67 -13.03 1.01
CA ARG A 309 11.61 -12.83 0.03
C ARG A 309 11.70 -11.46 -0.62
N GLY A 310 11.09 -11.40 -1.74
CA GLY A 310 10.91 -10.24 -2.58
C GLY A 310 10.79 -10.71 -4.02
N LEU A 311 10.39 -9.80 -4.86
CA LEU A 311 10.38 -10.05 -6.29
C LEU A 311 11.85 -10.25 -6.75
N ASN A 312 12.07 -11.12 -7.70
CA ASN A 312 13.41 -11.54 -8.13
C ASN A 312 14.27 -10.40 -8.72
N TYR A 313 13.70 -9.21 -8.88
CA TYR A 313 14.39 -8.05 -9.40
C TYR A 313 15.12 -7.19 -8.33
N TYR A 314 14.97 -7.48 -7.04
CA TYR A 314 15.72 -6.74 -6.00
C TYR A 314 17.19 -7.13 -5.98
N THR A 315 18.06 -6.11 -5.84
CA THR A 315 19.52 -6.22 -5.96
C THR A 315 20.28 -5.68 -4.75
N GLY A 316 19.66 -4.89 -3.89
CA GLY A 316 20.25 -4.24 -2.72
C GLY A 316 19.42 -4.42 -1.46
N ALA A 317 19.18 -3.33 -0.73
CA ALA A 317 18.35 -3.33 0.47
C ALA A 317 16.93 -3.82 0.17
N ILE A 318 16.37 -4.62 1.09
CA ILE A 318 14.99 -5.10 1.07
C ILE A 318 14.32 -4.77 2.38
N PHE A 319 13.05 -4.41 2.32
CA PHE A 319 12.25 -3.93 3.44
C PHE A 319 10.97 -4.73 3.59
N GLU A 320 10.60 -5.02 4.81
CA GLU A 320 9.30 -5.58 5.18
C GLU A 320 8.81 -4.95 6.47
N VAL A 321 7.57 -4.44 6.48
CA VAL A 321 6.97 -3.83 7.67
C VAL A 321 5.86 -4.72 8.20
N LYS A 322 5.92 -5.05 9.49
CA LYS A 322 4.94 -5.85 10.20
C LYS A 322 4.26 -5.02 11.28
N ALA A 323 2.93 -5.13 11.40
CA ALA A 323 2.20 -4.57 12.52
C ALA A 323 2.50 -5.38 13.79
N LEU A 324 2.69 -4.71 14.93
CA LEU A 324 3.05 -5.36 16.18
C LEU A 324 1.83 -5.91 16.94
N ASP A 325 0.69 -5.24 16.82
CA ASP A 325 -0.50 -5.54 17.64
C ASP A 325 -1.51 -6.47 16.97
N VAL A 326 -1.25 -6.87 15.70
CA VAL A 326 -2.15 -7.73 14.92
C VAL A 326 -1.35 -8.82 14.22
N GLN A 327 -1.82 -10.06 14.29
CA GLN A 327 -1.25 -11.16 13.50
C GLN A 327 -1.65 -11.03 12.04
N MET A 328 -0.88 -10.27 11.29
CA MET A 328 -1.05 -10.09 9.85
C MET A 328 0.29 -10.26 9.13
N GLY A 329 0.23 -10.68 7.85
CA GLY A 329 1.43 -10.63 7.00
C GLY A 329 1.88 -9.18 6.80
N SER A 330 3.08 -9.03 6.21
CA SER A 330 3.66 -7.71 5.89
C SER A 330 2.65 -6.73 5.32
N ILE A 331 2.58 -5.53 5.90
CA ILE A 331 1.67 -4.45 5.49
C ILE A 331 2.34 -3.43 4.57
N THR A 332 3.68 -3.41 4.53
CA THR A 332 4.50 -2.67 3.56
C THR A 332 5.71 -3.51 3.21
N GLY A 333 6.18 -3.42 1.99
CA GLY A 333 7.40 -4.09 1.55
C GLY A 333 7.99 -3.44 0.31
N GLY A 334 9.30 -3.66 0.09
CA GLY A 334 9.99 -3.08 -1.05
C GLY A 334 11.47 -3.39 -1.07
N GLY A 335 12.22 -2.62 -1.87
CA GLY A 335 13.68 -2.75 -1.94
C GLY A 335 14.29 -2.04 -3.13
N ARG A 336 15.62 -2.14 -3.23
CA ARG A 336 16.40 -1.60 -4.34
C ARG A 336 16.43 -2.55 -5.53
N TYR A 337 16.28 -1.99 -6.72
CA TYR A 337 16.35 -2.69 -8.00
C TYR A 337 17.22 -1.88 -8.98
N ASP A 338 18.32 -2.46 -9.45
CA ASP A 338 19.35 -1.72 -10.20
C ASP A 338 19.22 -1.82 -11.72
N ASN A 339 18.43 -2.73 -12.24
CA ASN A 339 18.38 -2.97 -13.70
C ASN A 339 16.98 -3.32 -14.23
N LEU A 340 15.93 -2.88 -13.54
CA LEU A 340 14.57 -3.21 -13.97
C LEU A 340 14.21 -2.56 -15.31
N THR A 341 14.68 -1.33 -15.56
CA THR A 341 14.54 -0.62 -16.83
C THR A 341 15.34 -1.24 -17.98
N GLY A 342 16.41 -2.01 -17.67
CA GLY A 342 17.21 -2.72 -18.65
C GLY A 342 16.41 -3.73 -19.48
N ILE A 343 15.35 -4.29 -18.89
CA ILE A 343 14.38 -5.17 -19.57
C ILE A 343 13.70 -4.47 -20.76
N PHE A 344 13.58 -3.16 -20.68
CA PHE A 344 12.95 -2.29 -21.70
C PHE A 344 13.98 -1.49 -22.51
N GLY A 345 15.28 -1.87 -22.46
CA GLY A 345 16.34 -1.28 -23.27
C GLY A 345 17.05 -0.06 -22.65
N MET A 346 16.87 0.17 -21.34
CA MET A 346 17.57 1.22 -20.57
C MET A 346 18.28 0.61 -19.36
N PRO A 347 19.48 -0.01 -19.58
CA PRO A 347 20.24 -0.63 -18.49
C PRO A 347 20.85 0.40 -17.55
N ASP A 348 21.35 -0.07 -16.39
CA ASP A 348 22.14 0.67 -15.41
C ASP A 348 21.40 1.85 -14.75
N VAL A 349 20.08 1.78 -14.67
CA VAL A 349 19.27 2.77 -13.93
C VAL A 349 18.80 2.14 -12.63
N SER A 350 19.45 2.56 -11.54
CA SER A 350 19.10 2.11 -10.19
C SER A 350 17.83 2.78 -9.69
N GLY A 351 17.00 2.03 -9.00
CA GLY A 351 15.80 2.50 -8.33
C GLY A 351 15.63 1.81 -6.98
N VAL A 352 14.90 2.46 -6.09
CA VAL A 352 14.46 1.91 -4.81
C VAL A 352 13.04 2.36 -4.52
N GLY A 353 12.21 1.49 -3.99
CA GLY A 353 10.84 1.83 -3.66
C GLY A 353 10.19 0.87 -2.68
N ILE A 354 9.10 1.32 -2.10
CA ILE A 354 8.26 0.54 -1.19
C ILE A 354 6.80 0.66 -1.60
N SER A 355 6.02 -0.36 -1.23
CA SER A 355 4.58 -0.44 -1.49
C SER A 355 3.83 -0.64 -0.19
N PHE A 356 2.92 0.27 0.13
CA PHE A 356 1.96 0.11 1.23
C PHE A 356 0.75 -0.68 0.72
N GLY A 357 0.44 -1.77 1.42
CA GLY A 357 -0.71 -2.61 1.12
C GLY A 357 -1.99 -2.04 1.74
N ALA A 358 -2.68 -1.16 1.04
CA ALA A 358 -3.82 -0.41 1.57
C ALA A 358 -4.92 -1.30 2.17
N ASP A 359 -5.19 -2.45 1.56
CA ASP A 359 -6.22 -3.38 2.02
C ASP A 359 -5.82 -4.09 3.33
N ARG A 360 -4.52 -4.36 3.54
CA ARG A 360 -4.02 -4.89 4.80
C ARG A 360 -3.99 -3.84 5.90
N ILE A 361 -3.60 -2.60 5.57
CA ILE A 361 -3.68 -1.46 6.48
C ILE A 361 -5.13 -1.23 6.91
N TYR A 362 -6.08 -1.33 5.97
CA TYR A 362 -7.51 -1.25 6.25
C TYR A 362 -7.95 -2.31 7.27
N ASP A 363 -7.53 -3.57 7.06
CA ASP A 363 -7.87 -4.67 7.95
C ASP A 363 -7.25 -4.48 9.35
N VAL A 364 -6.00 -3.96 9.45
CA VAL A 364 -5.34 -3.63 10.73
C VAL A 364 -6.06 -2.52 11.48
N LEU A 365 -6.35 -1.39 10.81
CA LEU A 365 -7.09 -0.27 11.42
C LEU A 365 -8.49 -0.68 11.89
N THR A 366 -9.13 -1.59 11.15
CA THR A 366 -10.45 -2.12 11.53
C THR A 366 -10.36 -3.03 12.76
N GLU A 367 -9.33 -3.90 12.84
CA GLU A 367 -9.13 -4.81 13.96
C GLU A 367 -8.76 -4.08 15.26
N LEU A 368 -8.02 -2.99 15.15
CA LEU A 368 -7.57 -2.17 16.27
C LEU A 368 -8.52 -1.00 16.61
N ASP A 369 -9.59 -0.82 15.86
CA ASP A 369 -10.57 0.29 16.00
C ASP A 369 -9.90 1.68 16.03
N LEU A 370 -8.93 1.91 15.11
CA LEU A 370 -8.13 3.13 15.04
C LEU A 370 -8.66 4.19 14.05
N TYR A 371 -9.83 3.97 13.45
CA TYR A 371 -10.40 4.97 12.56
C TYR A 371 -10.97 6.16 13.36
N PRO A 372 -10.79 7.41 12.87
CA PRO A 372 -11.48 8.56 13.41
C PRO A 372 -13.01 8.36 13.43
N THR A 373 -13.66 8.80 14.49
CA THR A 373 -15.11 8.59 14.71
C THR A 373 -15.99 9.37 13.74
N ASP A 374 -15.49 10.47 13.19
CA ASP A 374 -16.15 11.40 12.28
C ASP A 374 -16.17 10.95 10.81
N LEU A 375 -15.46 9.87 10.47
CA LEU A 375 -15.44 9.32 9.10
C LEU A 375 -16.76 8.70 8.62
N GLN A 376 -17.80 8.65 9.46
CA GLN A 376 -19.01 7.90 9.16
C GLN A 376 -19.96 8.59 8.19
N SER A 377 -19.94 9.92 8.07
CA SER A 377 -20.81 10.66 7.17
C SER A 377 -20.05 11.75 6.41
N THR A 378 -20.24 11.80 5.10
CA THR A 378 -19.78 12.91 4.27
C THR A 378 -20.74 14.11 4.32
N THR A 379 -21.97 13.91 4.79
CA THR A 379 -23.00 14.96 4.91
C THR A 379 -22.97 15.57 6.30
N GLN A 380 -22.73 16.86 6.37
CA GLN A 380 -22.67 17.62 7.63
C GLN A 380 -24.04 18.15 8.04
N LEU A 381 -24.90 18.49 7.08
CA LEU A 381 -26.21 19.07 7.31
C LEU A 381 -27.25 18.47 6.36
N LEU A 382 -28.41 18.10 6.91
CA LEU A 382 -29.61 17.74 6.14
C LEU A 382 -30.69 18.80 6.31
N PHE A 383 -31.22 19.34 5.22
CA PHE A 383 -32.46 20.10 5.25
C PHE A 383 -33.69 19.19 5.24
N ALA A 384 -34.57 19.36 6.23
CA ALA A 384 -35.86 18.68 6.35
C ALA A 384 -37.00 19.71 6.24
N THR A 385 -38.01 19.43 5.41
CA THR A 385 -39.06 20.40 5.03
C THR A 385 -40.45 19.83 5.16
N PHE A 386 -41.45 20.68 5.39
CA PHE A 386 -42.85 20.29 5.53
C PHE A 386 -43.65 20.39 4.21
N GLY A 387 -43.22 21.22 3.26
CA GLY A 387 -43.94 21.48 2.02
C GLY A 387 -43.06 21.92 0.86
N GLN A 388 -43.66 22.17 -0.30
CA GLN A 388 -42.95 22.52 -1.53
C GLN A 388 -42.35 23.96 -1.51
N ALA A 389 -42.98 24.89 -0.76
CA ALA A 389 -42.43 26.23 -0.62
C ALA A 389 -41.16 26.21 0.22
N GLU A 390 -41.22 25.48 1.34
CA GLU A 390 -40.09 25.28 2.26
C GLU A 390 -38.95 24.53 1.58
N LEU A 391 -39.29 23.55 0.72
CA LEU A 391 -38.27 22.81 -0.08
C LEU A 391 -37.53 23.75 -1.02
N ARG A 392 -38.22 24.67 -1.71
CA ARG A 392 -37.56 25.66 -2.57
C ARG A 392 -36.66 26.59 -1.78
N TYR A 393 -37.11 27.05 -0.62
CA TYR A 393 -36.32 27.89 0.28
C TYR A 393 -35.07 27.15 0.81
N ALA A 394 -35.24 25.90 1.26
CA ALA A 394 -34.16 25.06 1.69
C ALA A 394 -33.10 24.83 0.59
N LEU A 395 -33.51 24.68 -0.68
CA LEU A 395 -32.60 24.56 -1.81
C LEU A 395 -31.75 25.83 -2.01
N SER A 396 -32.30 27.02 -1.80
CA SER A 396 -31.54 28.28 -1.85
C SER A 396 -30.47 28.32 -0.76
N LEU A 397 -30.87 28.07 0.50
CA LEU A 397 -29.94 28.04 1.64
C LEU A 397 -28.86 26.96 1.49
N ALA A 398 -29.22 25.78 1.00
CA ALA A 398 -28.29 24.73 0.73
C ALA A 398 -27.25 25.13 -0.35
N GLY A 399 -27.67 25.91 -1.35
CA GLY A 399 -26.78 26.49 -2.35
C GLY A 399 -25.75 27.45 -1.75
N GLU A 400 -26.17 28.33 -0.87
CA GLU A 400 -25.31 29.28 -0.16
C GLU A 400 -24.30 28.54 0.75
N LEU A 401 -24.75 27.57 1.55
CA LEU A 401 -23.90 26.80 2.45
C LEU A 401 -22.91 25.91 1.70
N ARG A 402 -23.32 25.32 0.55
CA ARG A 402 -22.41 24.58 -0.32
C ARG A 402 -21.34 25.47 -0.94
N ALA A 403 -21.71 26.70 -1.35
CA ALA A 403 -20.74 27.67 -1.85
C ALA A 403 -19.72 28.09 -0.79
N ALA A 404 -20.10 28.02 0.49
CA ALA A 404 -19.22 28.23 1.65
C ALA A 404 -18.44 26.97 2.07
N GLY A 405 -18.54 25.85 1.32
CA GLY A 405 -17.77 24.62 1.53
C GLY A 405 -18.43 23.57 2.44
N LEU A 406 -19.69 23.78 2.89
CA LEU A 406 -20.38 22.81 3.73
C LEU A 406 -20.98 21.66 2.90
N CYS A 407 -20.87 20.44 3.39
CA CYS A 407 -21.48 19.24 2.77
C CYS A 407 -22.96 19.14 3.17
N VAL A 408 -23.86 19.54 2.29
CA VAL A 408 -25.30 19.70 2.58
C VAL A 408 -26.15 18.81 1.68
N GLU A 409 -27.05 18.05 2.29
CA GLU A 409 -28.16 17.37 1.61
C GLU A 409 -29.50 18.12 1.84
N VAL A 410 -30.40 18.01 0.87
CA VAL A 410 -31.79 18.41 1.04
C VAL A 410 -32.63 17.15 0.85
N TYR A 411 -33.49 16.83 1.82
CA TYR A 411 -34.36 15.68 1.68
C TYR A 411 -35.28 15.87 0.46
N PRO A 412 -35.34 14.90 -0.48
CA PRO A 412 -35.85 15.17 -1.83
C PRO A 412 -37.37 15.40 -1.90
N GLU A 413 -38.10 14.91 -0.91
CA GLU A 413 -39.58 14.99 -0.89
C GLU A 413 -40.10 15.50 0.45
N PRO A 414 -41.04 16.47 0.50
CA PRO A 414 -41.69 16.87 1.74
C PRO A 414 -42.60 15.73 2.21
N THR A 415 -42.10 14.96 3.16
CA THR A 415 -42.79 13.82 3.78
C THR A 415 -42.89 14.02 5.29
N LYS A 416 -43.49 13.06 6.01
CA LYS A 416 -43.57 13.11 7.46
C LYS A 416 -42.20 13.36 8.08
N MET A 417 -42.05 14.35 8.97
CA MET A 417 -40.81 14.72 9.63
C MET A 417 -40.09 13.52 10.25
N LYS A 418 -40.82 12.56 10.84
CA LYS A 418 -40.25 11.33 11.39
C LYS A 418 -39.44 10.50 10.35
N LYS A 419 -39.85 10.51 9.08
CA LYS A 419 -39.13 9.80 8.01
C LYS A 419 -37.84 10.53 7.65
N GLN A 420 -37.86 11.85 7.58
CA GLN A 420 -36.70 12.67 7.28
C GLN A 420 -35.67 12.63 8.42
N MET A 421 -36.12 12.70 9.67
CA MET A 421 -35.26 12.54 10.85
C MET A 421 -34.64 11.14 10.93
N GLY A 422 -35.44 10.09 10.65
CA GLY A 422 -34.89 8.71 10.59
C GLY A 422 -33.88 8.50 9.48
N TYR A 423 -33.98 9.26 8.38
CA TYR A 423 -32.97 9.25 7.33
C TYR A 423 -31.65 9.87 7.82
N ALA A 424 -31.72 11.01 8.51
CA ALA A 424 -30.55 11.67 9.11
C ALA A 424 -29.86 10.76 10.13
N ASP A 425 -30.67 10.13 11.01
CA ASP A 425 -30.17 9.21 12.04
C ASP A 425 -29.46 7.99 11.43
N ASN A 426 -30.12 7.32 10.48
CA ASN A 426 -29.54 6.15 9.80
C ASN A 426 -28.27 6.45 8.99
N LYS A 427 -28.11 7.68 8.52
CA LYS A 427 -26.89 8.17 7.82
C LYS A 427 -25.87 8.80 8.76
N HIS A 428 -26.17 8.86 10.05
CA HIS A 428 -25.33 9.54 11.05
C HIS A 428 -25.01 11.00 10.68
N ILE A 429 -26.00 11.73 10.11
CA ILE A 429 -25.83 13.13 9.77
C ILE A 429 -25.91 13.94 11.08
N PRO A 430 -24.86 14.70 11.45
CA PRO A 430 -24.79 15.33 12.77
C PRO A 430 -25.76 16.50 12.96
N PHE A 431 -26.15 17.18 11.89
CA PHE A 431 -27.03 18.32 11.95
C PHE A 431 -28.23 18.20 10.99
N VAL A 432 -29.41 18.64 11.47
CA VAL A 432 -30.61 18.76 10.64
C VAL A 432 -31.16 20.20 10.74
N ALA A 433 -31.31 20.87 9.60
CA ALA A 433 -32.02 22.14 9.48
C ALA A 433 -33.48 21.88 9.13
N ILE A 434 -34.39 22.22 10.00
CA ILE A 434 -35.82 22.07 9.79
C ILE A 434 -36.36 23.41 9.28
N ILE A 435 -37.09 23.38 8.17
CA ILE A 435 -37.73 24.52 7.55
C ILE A 435 -39.22 24.31 7.55
N GLY A 436 -39.90 25.17 8.27
CA GLY A 436 -41.35 25.39 8.25
C GLY A 436 -41.73 26.79 7.77
N GLY A 437 -43.02 27.10 7.80
CA GLY A 437 -43.50 28.41 7.41
C GLY A 437 -42.95 29.55 8.26
N ASP A 438 -42.79 29.32 9.57
CA ASP A 438 -42.30 30.32 10.52
C ASP A 438 -40.80 30.60 10.30
N GLU A 439 -40.02 29.56 10.09
CA GLU A 439 -38.59 29.69 9.79
C GLU A 439 -38.39 30.45 8.48
N MET A 440 -39.17 30.14 7.47
CA MET A 440 -39.13 30.80 6.17
C MET A 440 -39.49 32.27 6.27
N ALA A 441 -40.55 32.62 7.06
CA ALA A 441 -40.95 33.99 7.30
C ALA A 441 -39.89 34.80 8.09
N ALA A 442 -39.19 34.15 9.00
CA ALA A 442 -38.10 34.72 9.78
C ALA A 442 -36.75 34.79 9.03
N GLN A 443 -36.67 34.25 7.83
CA GLN A 443 -35.41 34.03 7.07
C GLN A 443 -34.35 33.29 7.88
N LYS A 444 -34.76 32.27 8.62
CA LYS A 444 -33.94 31.44 9.50
C LYS A 444 -34.21 29.97 9.27
N MET A 445 -33.48 29.09 9.99
CA MET A 445 -33.69 27.65 10.05
C MET A 445 -33.63 27.16 11.49
N MET A 446 -34.42 26.16 11.85
CA MET A 446 -34.27 25.48 13.12
C MET A 446 -33.18 24.43 13.00
N LEU A 447 -31.97 24.75 13.48
CA LEU A 447 -30.83 23.85 13.47
C LEU A 447 -30.90 22.90 14.67
N LYS A 448 -30.91 21.61 14.40
CA LYS A 448 -30.88 20.54 15.42
C LYS A 448 -29.57 19.80 15.36
N ASN A 449 -28.87 19.72 16.49
CA ASN A 449 -27.76 18.80 16.67
C ASN A 449 -28.32 17.40 16.98
N MET A 450 -28.00 16.41 16.14
CA MET A 450 -28.54 15.05 16.26
C MET A 450 -27.90 14.26 17.41
N ASN A 451 -26.69 14.64 17.83
CA ASN A 451 -25.96 13.95 18.90
C ASN A 451 -26.46 14.41 20.29
N THR A 452 -26.68 15.73 20.47
CA THR A 452 -27.12 16.30 21.77
C THR A 452 -28.63 16.46 21.87
N GLY A 453 -29.32 16.52 20.71
CA GLY A 453 -30.74 16.82 20.63
C GLY A 453 -31.09 18.33 20.78
N GLU A 454 -30.10 19.20 21.00
CA GLU A 454 -30.30 20.64 21.10
C GLU A 454 -30.80 21.23 19.80
N GLN A 455 -31.69 22.27 19.94
CA GLN A 455 -32.25 22.95 18.79
C GLN A 455 -32.15 24.47 19.00
N GLN A 456 -31.80 25.19 17.94
CA GLN A 456 -31.73 26.64 17.96
C GLN A 456 -32.15 27.27 16.63
N LEU A 457 -32.81 28.42 16.68
CA LEU A 457 -33.22 29.17 15.49
C LEU A 457 -32.04 30.04 15.04
N VAL A 458 -31.45 29.74 13.86
CA VAL A 458 -30.26 30.41 13.37
C VAL A 458 -30.44 30.93 11.95
N ASP A 459 -29.63 31.90 11.57
CA ASP A 459 -29.43 32.32 10.19
C ASP A 459 -28.32 31.47 9.50
N THR A 460 -28.12 31.68 8.21
CA THR A 460 -27.18 30.92 7.40
C THR A 460 -25.73 31.07 7.90
N GLU A 461 -25.31 32.28 8.29
CA GLU A 461 -23.96 32.57 8.77
C GLU A 461 -23.68 31.87 10.11
N THR A 462 -24.61 31.94 11.04
CA THR A 462 -24.52 31.29 12.34
C THR A 462 -24.52 29.75 12.17
N CYS A 463 -25.37 29.23 11.28
CA CYS A 463 -25.39 27.80 10.94
C CYS A 463 -24.04 27.32 10.44
N LEU A 464 -23.45 28.05 9.49
CA LEU A 464 -22.14 27.74 8.93
C LEU A 464 -21.06 27.67 10.02
N ARG A 465 -20.97 28.73 10.83
CA ARG A 465 -20.00 28.83 11.93
C ARG A 465 -20.14 27.71 12.96
N LEU A 466 -21.35 27.36 13.37
CA LEU A 466 -21.60 26.30 14.35
C LEU A 466 -21.21 24.93 13.83
N ILE A 467 -21.48 24.66 12.55
CA ILE A 467 -21.13 23.40 11.95
C ILE A 467 -19.61 23.30 11.70
N GLN A 468 -18.98 24.37 11.22
CA GLN A 468 -17.51 24.38 11.03
C GLN A 468 -16.77 24.18 12.36
N SER A 469 -17.14 24.91 13.42
CA SER A 469 -16.55 24.71 14.75
C SER A 469 -16.70 23.29 15.29
N PHE A 470 -17.79 22.60 14.99
CA PHE A 470 -18.00 21.21 15.41
C PHE A 470 -17.03 20.21 14.75
N PHE A 471 -16.48 20.53 13.57
CA PHE A 471 -15.54 19.68 12.85
C PHE A 471 -14.07 20.15 12.97
N GLU A 472 -13.81 21.29 13.62
CA GLU A 472 -12.47 21.79 13.90
C GLU A 472 -11.94 21.32 15.28
N ASP A 473 -12.84 20.96 16.20
CA ASP A 473 -12.54 20.36 17.52
C ASP A 473 -12.38 18.82 17.41
#